data_3e19a0672adc0721c8c33a86f19ea099
#
_entry.id   3e19a0672adc0721c8c33a86f19ea099
#
_cell.length_a   1.000
_cell.length_b   1.000
_cell.length_c   1.000
_cell.angle_alpha   90.00
_cell.angle_beta   90.00
_cell.angle_gamma   90.00
#
_symmetry.space_group_name_H-M   'P 1'
#
loop_
_entity.id
_entity.type
_entity.pdbx_description
1 polymer ?
#
loop_
_entity_poly.entity_id
_entity_poly.type
_entity_poly.pdbx_seq_one_letter_code
_entity_poly.pdbx_strand_id
1 'polypeptide(L)' 'MNAPTPSTPPDGMPVYRVLTGPDDATFCHRVSEMLALGYELYGGPAVTSNGGHVIVAQALLWPSAAQGARAAGS' A
#
# COMPACT_ATOMS: atom_id res chain seq x y z
N MET A 1 12.55 0.95 23.26
CA MET A 1 12.53 -0.29 22.53
C MET A 1 11.30 -0.42 21.66
N ASN A 2 11.47 -0.88 20.46
CA ASN A 2 10.38 -0.93 19.51
C ASN A 2 9.64 -2.24 19.59
N ALA A 3 8.32 -2.15 19.54
CA ALA A 3 7.50 -3.33 19.39
C ALA A 3 7.67 -3.89 17.99
N PRO A 4 7.62 -5.21 17.81
CA PRO A 4 7.64 -5.75 16.45
C PRO A 4 6.40 -5.35 15.69
N THR A 5 6.52 -5.31 14.36
CA THR A 5 5.38 -5.05 13.50
C THR A 5 4.33 -6.12 13.72
N PRO A 6 3.08 -5.75 13.97
CA PRO A 6 2.04 -6.77 14.11
C PRO A 6 1.95 -7.64 12.87
N SER A 7 1.51 -8.87 13.05
CA SER A 7 1.37 -9.80 11.93
C SER A 7 0.19 -9.44 11.03
N THR A 8 -0.73 -8.61 11.51
CA THR A 8 -1.89 -8.17 10.74
C THR A 8 -2.02 -6.66 10.82
N PRO A 9 -2.59 -6.06 9.76
CA PRO A 9 -2.84 -4.63 9.79
C PRO A 9 -3.89 -4.27 10.83
N PRO A 10 -3.96 -2.98 11.22
CA PRO A 10 -4.96 -2.55 12.19
C PRO A 10 -6.37 -2.60 11.61
N ASP A 11 -7.36 -2.69 12.53
CA ASP A 11 -8.78 -2.55 12.20
C ASP A 11 -9.28 -3.55 11.16
N GLY A 12 -8.65 -4.72 11.09
CA GLY A 12 -9.08 -5.74 10.15
C GLY A 12 -8.83 -5.42 8.70
N MET A 13 -7.95 -4.47 8.43
CA MET A 13 -7.62 -4.11 7.05
C MET A 13 -6.92 -5.26 6.34
N PRO A 14 -7.08 -5.37 5.01
CA PRO A 14 -6.40 -6.43 4.26
C PRO A 14 -4.89 -6.20 4.24
N VAL A 15 -4.14 -7.29 4.08
CA VAL A 15 -2.68 -7.21 4.03
C VAL A 15 -2.19 -6.62 2.71
N TYR A 16 -2.95 -6.78 1.64
CA TYR A 16 -2.61 -6.22 0.32
C TYR A 16 -3.68 -5.21 -0.06
N ARG A 17 -3.25 -4.03 -0.45
CA ARG A 17 -4.17 -2.98 -0.87
C ARG A 17 -3.65 -2.31 -2.12
N VAL A 18 -4.57 -1.96 -2.99
CA VAL A 18 -4.25 -1.08 -4.12
C VAL A 18 -5.11 0.17 -3.96
N LEU A 19 -4.46 1.30 -3.79
CA LEU A 19 -5.15 2.58 -3.75
C LEU A 19 -5.16 3.15 -5.16
N THR A 20 -6.31 3.67 -5.56
CA THR A 20 -6.44 4.33 -6.86
C THR A 20 -7.10 5.68 -6.64
N GLY A 21 -6.82 6.61 -7.54
CA GLY A 21 -7.43 7.91 -7.45
C GLY A 21 -6.86 8.85 -8.47
N PRO A 22 -7.39 10.08 -8.54
CA PRO A 22 -6.84 11.08 -9.43
C PRO A 22 -5.43 11.47 -8.99
N ASP A 23 -4.66 11.94 -9.95
CA ASP A 23 -3.29 12.36 -9.69
C ASP A 23 -3.31 13.72 -9.00
N ASP A 24 -3.52 13.72 -7.69
CA ASP A 24 -3.57 14.95 -6.91
C ASP A 24 -3.06 14.70 -5.49
N ALA A 25 -3.06 15.77 -4.69
CA ALA A 25 -2.55 15.72 -3.34
C ALA A 25 -3.37 14.78 -2.45
N THR A 26 -4.65 14.64 -2.70
CA THR A 26 -5.49 13.74 -1.93
C THR A 26 -5.02 12.31 -2.02
N PHE A 27 -4.62 11.87 -3.23
CA PHE A 27 -4.08 10.53 -3.39
C PHE A 27 -2.79 10.37 -2.59
N CYS A 28 -1.90 11.36 -2.66
CA CYS A 28 -0.64 11.31 -1.93
C CYS A 28 -0.89 11.24 -0.43
N HIS A 29 -1.86 11.98 0.08
CA HIS A 29 -2.21 11.93 1.50
C HIS A 29 -2.71 10.55 1.90
N ARG A 30 -3.53 9.94 1.05
CA ARG A 30 -4.05 8.60 1.34
C ARG A 30 -2.94 7.57 1.43
N VAL A 31 -2.00 7.61 0.48
CA VAL A 31 -0.86 6.71 0.52
C VAL A 31 -0.02 6.98 1.76
N SER A 32 0.22 8.24 2.07
CA SER A 32 1.02 8.61 3.24
C SER A 32 0.38 8.10 4.53
N GLU A 33 -0.94 8.16 4.64
CA GLU A 33 -1.65 7.64 5.81
C GLU A 33 -1.43 6.13 5.97
N MET A 34 -1.44 5.41 4.86
CA MET A 34 -1.20 3.97 4.91
C MET A 34 0.22 3.66 5.34
N LEU A 35 1.19 4.44 4.85
CA LEU A 35 2.58 4.27 5.27
C LEU A 35 2.74 4.55 6.77
N ALA A 36 2.02 5.56 7.27
CA ALA A 36 2.07 5.88 8.70
C ALA A 36 1.51 4.77 9.57
N LEU A 37 0.56 3.99 9.04
CA LEU A 37 0.01 2.85 9.77
C LEU A 37 0.97 1.67 9.81
N GLY A 38 1.92 1.59 8.87
CA GLY A 38 2.89 0.51 8.84
C GLY A 38 2.95 -0.27 7.53
N TYR A 39 2.12 0.10 6.55
CA TYR A 39 2.21 -0.53 5.23
C TYR A 39 3.50 -0.11 4.53
N GLU A 40 3.92 -0.93 3.57
CA GLU A 40 5.06 -0.61 2.71
C GLU A 40 4.60 -0.56 1.27
N LEU A 41 5.27 0.27 0.49
CA LEU A 41 5.00 0.32 -0.94
C LEU A 41 5.42 -0.98 -1.59
N TYR A 42 4.57 -1.50 -2.45
CA TYR A 42 4.84 -2.74 -3.17
C TYR A 42 4.96 -2.39 -4.65
N GLY A 43 6.17 -2.24 -5.11
CA GLY A 43 6.44 -1.78 -6.46
C GLY A 43 6.24 -0.28 -6.60
N GLY A 44 6.41 0.22 -7.79
CA GLY A 44 6.20 1.62 -8.10
C GLY A 44 4.76 1.93 -8.42
N PRO A 45 4.42 3.21 -8.51
CA PRO A 45 3.06 3.59 -8.88
C PRO A 45 2.80 3.30 -10.36
N ALA A 46 1.54 3.09 -10.67
CA ALA A 46 1.09 2.92 -12.04
C ALA A 46 0.18 4.09 -12.41
N VAL A 47 0.15 4.43 -13.68
CA VAL A 47 -0.62 5.56 -14.17
C VAL A 47 -1.38 5.12 -15.42
N THR A 48 -2.64 5.52 -15.49
CA THR A 48 -3.44 5.30 -16.69
C THR A 48 -4.34 6.50 -16.90
N SER A 49 -5.00 6.56 -18.02
CA SER A 49 -5.96 7.62 -18.28
C SER A 49 -7.33 7.03 -18.55
N ASN A 50 -8.35 7.77 -18.19
CA ASN A 50 -9.73 7.34 -18.33
C ASN A 50 -10.56 8.55 -18.72
N GLY A 51 -10.89 8.68 -20.00
CA GLY A 51 -11.74 9.77 -20.49
C GLY A 51 -11.16 11.15 -20.22
N GLY A 52 -9.86 11.32 -20.38
CA GLY A 52 -9.22 12.61 -20.15
C GLY A 52 -8.77 12.86 -18.73
N HIS A 53 -8.96 11.88 -17.85
CA HIS A 53 -8.50 11.97 -16.46
C HIS A 53 -7.35 11.03 -16.24
N VAL A 54 -6.36 11.49 -15.45
CA VAL A 54 -5.22 10.66 -15.06
C VAL A 54 -5.59 9.92 -13.79
N ILE A 55 -5.45 8.60 -13.81
CA ILE A 55 -5.70 7.76 -12.66
C ILE A 55 -4.37 7.15 -12.22
N VAL A 56 -4.06 7.28 -10.95
CA VAL A 56 -2.85 6.67 -10.38
C VAL A 56 -3.25 5.53 -9.45
N ALA A 57 -2.36 4.56 -9.36
CA ALA A 57 -2.57 3.40 -8.49
C ALA A 57 -1.26 3.07 -7.80
N GLN A 58 -1.36 2.66 -6.54
CA GLN A 58 -0.19 2.26 -5.78
C GLN A 58 -0.57 1.05 -4.94
N ALA A 59 0.20 -0.03 -5.10
CA ALA A 59 0.02 -1.22 -4.29
C ALA A 59 0.77 -1.07 -2.98
N LEU A 60 0.17 -1.57 -1.92
CA LEU A 60 0.72 -1.53 -0.57
C LEU A 60 0.62 -2.93 0.02
N LEU A 61 1.62 -3.31 0.81
CA LEU A 61 1.67 -4.62 1.39
C LEU A 61 2.10 -4.51 2.85
N TRP A 62 1.42 -5.25 3.72
CA TRP A 62 1.80 -5.27 5.13
C TRP A 62 3.11 -6.06 5.26
N PRO A 63 4.11 -5.54 6.00
CA PRO A 63 5.45 -6.13 5.98
C PRO A 63 5.52 -7.60 6.37
N SER A 64 4.73 -8.00 7.35
CA SER A 64 4.72 -9.40 7.77
C SER A 64 4.26 -10.31 6.64
N ALA A 65 3.26 -9.87 5.87
CA ALA A 65 2.78 -10.62 4.72
C ALA A 65 3.83 -10.66 3.63
N ALA A 66 4.56 -9.57 3.43
CA ALA A 66 5.63 -9.53 2.44
C ALA A 66 6.74 -10.52 2.78
N GLN A 67 7.11 -10.58 4.05
CA GLN A 67 8.13 -11.53 4.51
C GLN A 67 7.66 -12.96 4.33
N GLY A 68 6.41 -13.23 4.71
CA GLY A 68 5.84 -14.55 4.55
C GLY A 68 5.74 -14.96 3.10
N ALA A 69 5.32 -14.05 2.24
CA ALA A 69 5.22 -14.32 0.81
C ALA A 69 6.60 -14.61 0.21
N ARG A 70 7.59 -13.85 0.65
CA ARG A 70 8.94 -14.03 0.17
C ARG A 70 9.49 -15.39 0.57
N ALA A 71 9.27 -15.78 1.81
CA ALA A 71 9.71 -17.08 2.30
C ALA A 71 9.01 -18.22 1.58
N ALA A 72 7.73 -18.06 1.33
CA ALA A 72 6.95 -19.09 0.65
C ALA A 72 7.29 -19.16 -0.84
N GLY A 73 7.68 -18.04 -1.43
CA GLY A 73 7.96 -17.97 -2.84
C GLY A 73 9.39 -18.34 -3.24
N SER A 74 10.23 -18.46 -2.26
CA SER A 74 11.64 -18.72 -2.51
C SER A 74 11.93 -20.18 -2.74
#